data_3afd06c6f2aa1cf00778d0eaad8ad08d
#
_entry.id   3afd06c6f2aa1cf00778d0eaad8ad08d
#
_cell.length_a   1.000
_cell.length_b   1.000
_cell.length_c   1.000
_cell.angle_alpha   90.00
_cell.angle_beta   90.00
_cell.angle_gamma   90.00
#
_symmetry.space_group_name_H-M   'P 1'
#
loop_
_entity.id
_entity.type
_entity.pdbx_description
1 polymer ?
#
loop_
_entity_poly.entity_id
_entity_poly.type
_entity_poly.pdbx_seq_one_letter_code
_entity_poly.pdbx_strand_id
1 'polypeptide(L)'
;MTYNLEFDQRALKEWHKLGDTIRQQFKKKLAEILESPRIEANRLRELSDCYKVKLRSAGFRLIYQVIDQEVVVFVVAIDKRENDAAYRKATERLK
;
A
#
# COMPACT_ATOMS: atom_id res chain seq x y z
N MET A 1 15.30 10.44 5.99
CA MET A 1 15.70 9.65 4.80
C MET A 1 14.44 9.22 4.06
N THR A 2 14.41 9.44 2.77
CA THR A 2 13.24 9.10 1.96
C THR A 2 13.37 7.69 1.41
N TYR A 3 12.34 6.88 1.60
CA TYR A 3 12.28 5.54 1.03
C TYR A 3 11.95 5.60 -0.46
N ASN A 4 12.36 4.59 -1.21
CA ASN A 4 12.01 4.45 -2.61
C ASN A 4 10.69 3.68 -2.73
N LEU A 5 9.89 4.03 -3.72
CA LEU A 5 8.60 3.38 -3.96
C LEU A 5 8.74 2.32 -5.03
N GLU A 6 8.35 1.09 -4.72
CA GLU A 6 8.31 -0.01 -5.68
C GLU A 6 6.97 -0.72 -5.59
N PHE A 7 6.60 -1.42 -6.65
CA PHE A 7 5.33 -2.12 -6.74
C PHE A 7 5.54 -3.59 -7.07
N ASP A 8 4.79 -4.47 -6.41
CA ASP A 8 4.56 -5.82 -6.92
C ASP A 8 3.92 -5.68 -8.31
N GLN A 9 4.30 -6.53 -9.26
CA GLN A 9 3.80 -6.42 -10.63
C GLN A 9 2.28 -6.44 -10.71
N ARG A 10 1.63 -7.24 -9.88
CA ARG A 10 0.17 -7.31 -9.83
C ARG A 10 -0.42 -6.03 -9.25
N ALA A 11 0.23 -5.48 -8.24
CA ALA A 11 -0.18 -4.21 -7.65
C ALA A 11 -0.02 -3.06 -8.65
N LEU A 12 1.01 -3.10 -9.46
CA LEU A 12 1.22 -2.07 -10.48
C LEU A 12 0.08 -2.07 -11.50
N LYS A 13 -0.38 -3.25 -11.89
CA LYS A 13 -1.55 -3.35 -12.79
C LYS A 13 -2.79 -2.79 -12.12
N GLU A 14 -2.97 -3.06 -10.84
CA GLU A 14 -4.09 -2.51 -10.09
C GLU A 14 -4.02 -0.99 -10.01
N TRP A 15 -2.82 -0.46 -9.81
CA TRP A 15 -2.56 0.98 -9.80
C TRP A 15 -2.98 1.63 -11.12
N HIS A 16 -2.62 1.02 -12.23
CA HIS A 16 -2.95 1.57 -13.55
C HIS A 16 -4.44 1.53 -13.85
N LYS A 17 -5.18 0.65 -13.21
CA LYS A 17 -6.64 0.58 -13.38
C LYS A 17 -7.40 1.62 -12.57
N LEU A 18 -6.74 2.28 -11.63
CA LEU A 18 -7.38 3.31 -10.82
C LEU A 18 -7.64 4.56 -11.66
N GLY A 19 -8.74 5.25 -11.38
CA GLY A 19 -8.99 6.56 -11.99
C GLY A 19 -7.97 7.59 -11.51
N ASP A 20 -7.79 8.65 -12.29
CA ASP A 20 -6.79 9.67 -11.97
C ASP A 20 -6.98 10.30 -10.59
N THR A 21 -8.22 10.57 -10.21
CA THR A 21 -8.51 11.17 -8.91
C THR A 21 -8.03 10.28 -7.77
N ILE A 22 -8.30 8.98 -7.87
CA ILE A 22 -7.91 8.00 -6.86
C ILE A 22 -6.39 7.90 -6.79
N ARG A 23 -5.72 7.81 -7.95
CA ARG A 23 -4.25 7.75 -7.99
C ARG A 23 -3.63 8.99 -7.36
N GLN A 24 -4.16 10.18 -7.63
CA GLN A 24 -3.64 11.41 -7.05
C GLN A 24 -3.77 11.42 -5.54
N GLN A 25 -4.88 10.92 -5.02
CA GLN A 25 -5.07 10.82 -3.57
C GLN A 25 -4.05 9.86 -2.94
N PHE A 26 -3.83 8.71 -3.56
CA PHE A 26 -2.80 7.78 -3.08
C PHE A 26 -1.41 8.37 -3.19
N LYS A 27 -1.10 9.09 -4.28
CA LYS A 27 0.22 9.72 -4.45
C LYS A 27 0.52 10.69 -3.32
N LYS A 28 -0.45 11.48 -2.91
CA LYS A 28 -0.26 12.40 -1.79
C LYS A 28 0.07 11.67 -0.50
N LYS A 29 -0.67 10.61 -0.21
CA LYS A 29 -0.43 9.81 0.98
C LYS A 29 0.90 9.08 0.92
N LEU A 30 1.26 8.55 -0.24
CA LEU A 30 2.53 7.84 -0.41
C LEU A 30 3.72 8.78 -0.26
N ALA A 31 3.61 10.03 -0.71
CA ALA A 31 4.69 11.00 -0.52
C ALA A 31 5.01 11.18 0.95
N GLU A 32 4.00 11.26 1.80
CA GLU A 32 4.20 11.36 3.26
C GLU A 32 4.76 10.06 3.84
N ILE A 33 4.25 8.94 3.36
CA ILE A 33 4.65 7.60 3.82
C ILE A 33 6.12 7.34 3.52
N LEU A 34 6.61 7.77 2.36
CA LEU A 34 8.01 7.57 1.99
C LEU A 34 8.98 8.27 2.94
N GLU A 35 8.56 9.34 3.58
CA GLU A 35 9.39 10.02 4.59
C GLU A 35 9.40 9.26 5.91
N SER A 36 8.29 8.60 6.26
CA SER A 36 8.17 7.92 7.54
C SER A 36 7.16 6.77 7.43
N PRO A 37 7.58 5.62 6.87
CA PRO A 37 6.60 4.58 6.47
C PRO A 37 6.03 3.73 7.61
N ARG A 38 6.64 3.74 8.78
CA ARG A 38 6.16 2.89 9.88
C ARG A 38 5.13 3.62 10.74
N ILE A 39 3.92 3.74 10.20
CA ILE A 39 2.81 4.40 10.86
C ILE A 39 2.05 3.36 11.70
N GLU A 40 2.33 3.33 13.01
CA GLU A 40 1.80 2.29 13.91
C GLU A 40 0.29 2.13 13.86
N ALA A 41 -0.44 3.23 13.74
CA ALA A 41 -1.90 3.18 13.68
C ALA A 41 -2.43 2.36 12.51
N ASN A 42 -1.63 2.19 11.46
CA ASN A 42 -2.03 1.50 10.25
C ASN A 42 -1.33 0.15 10.07
N ARG A 43 -0.62 -0.29 11.08
CA ARG A 43 0.12 -1.56 11.01
C ARG A 43 -0.83 -2.76 10.94
N LEU A 44 -0.49 -3.71 10.07
CA LEU A 44 -1.21 -4.97 9.97
C LEU A 44 -0.54 -6.01 10.88
N ARG A 45 -1.32 -6.60 11.78
CA ARG A 45 -0.75 -7.51 12.80
C ARG A 45 -0.29 -8.84 12.23
N GLU A 46 -0.94 -9.31 11.18
CA GLU A 46 -0.72 -10.66 10.66
C GLU A 46 0.28 -10.71 9.52
N LEU A 47 0.73 -9.57 9.03
CA LEU A 47 1.72 -9.48 7.96
C LEU A 47 2.90 -8.65 8.46
N SER A 48 4.07 -9.27 8.50
CA SER A 48 5.28 -8.60 8.98
C SER A 48 5.62 -7.36 8.17
N ASP A 49 5.86 -6.26 8.87
CA ASP A 49 6.29 -4.99 8.27
C ASP A 49 5.30 -4.40 7.27
N CYS A 50 4.02 -4.77 7.37
CA CYS A 50 2.98 -4.31 6.45
C CYS A 50 2.05 -3.30 7.09
N TYR A 51 1.62 -2.35 6.28
CA TYR A 51 0.77 -1.25 6.68
C TYR A 51 -0.30 -1.00 5.64
N LYS A 52 -1.39 -0.37 6.04
CA LYS A 52 -2.49 -0.05 5.13
C LYS A 52 -2.63 1.45 4.93
N VAL A 53 -3.10 1.83 3.75
CA VAL A 53 -3.50 3.19 3.43
C VAL A 53 -4.96 3.15 3.02
N LYS A 54 -5.81 3.91 3.72
CA LYS A 54 -7.25 3.93 3.42
C LYS A 54 -7.63 5.22 2.72
N LEU A 55 -8.41 5.10 1.66
CA LEU A 55 -9.10 6.23 1.06
C LEU A 55 -10.59 6.04 1.35
N ARG A 56 -11.04 6.57 2.48
CA ARG A 56 -12.39 6.31 2.98
C ARG A 56 -13.49 6.75 2.03
N SER A 57 -13.37 7.94 1.48
CA SER A 57 -14.40 8.48 0.59
C SER A 57 -14.47 7.71 -0.73
N ALA A 58 -13.37 7.20 -1.19
CA ALA A 58 -13.30 6.43 -2.45
C ALA A 58 -13.51 4.94 -2.25
N GLY A 59 -13.43 4.45 -1.02
CA GLY A 59 -13.63 3.04 -0.73
C GLY A 59 -12.49 2.13 -1.18
N PHE A 60 -11.27 2.66 -1.28
CA PHE A 60 -10.09 1.89 -1.68
C PHE A 60 -9.11 1.74 -0.54
N ARG A 61 -8.32 0.68 -0.63
CA ARG A 61 -7.28 0.37 0.36
C ARG A 61 -6.03 -0.10 -0.37
N LEU A 62 -4.87 0.39 0.07
CA LEU A 62 -3.56 -0.02 -0.44
C LEU A 62 -2.77 -0.63 0.70
N ILE A 63 -2.05 -1.72 0.43
CA ILE A 63 -1.20 -2.36 1.42
C ILE A 63 0.24 -2.32 0.92
N TYR A 64 1.15 -1.88 1.79
CA TYR A 64 2.57 -1.82 1.47
C TYR A 64 3.38 -2.52 2.55
N GLN A 65 4.57 -2.98 2.17
CA GLN A 65 5.54 -3.57 3.06
C GLN A 65 6.77 -2.67 3.12
N VAL A 66 7.31 -2.48 4.33
CA VAL A 66 8.52 -1.69 4.54
C VAL A 66 9.72 -2.62 4.52
N ILE A 67 10.67 -2.36 3.65
CA ILE A 67 11.90 -3.14 3.54
C ILE A 67 13.07 -2.22 3.89
N ASP A 68 13.41 -2.18 5.18
CA ASP A 68 14.40 -1.24 5.68
C ASP A 68 15.78 -1.44 5.07
N GLN A 69 16.19 -2.68 4.87
CA GLN A 69 17.51 -2.98 4.31
C GLN A 69 17.69 -2.43 2.91
N GLU A 70 16.61 -2.29 2.16
CA GLU A 70 16.64 -1.76 0.80
C GLU A 70 16.17 -0.32 0.73
N VAL A 71 15.70 0.22 1.83
CA VAL A 71 15.09 1.56 1.92
C VAL A 71 13.93 1.66 0.92
N VAL A 72 13.06 0.67 0.92
CA VAL A 72 11.95 0.54 -0.03
C VAL A 72 10.61 0.44 0.69
N VAL A 73 9.62 1.14 0.15
CA VAL A 73 8.21 0.93 0.44
C VAL A 73 7.66 0.15 -0.75
N PHE A 74 7.29 -1.09 -0.51
CA PHE A 74 6.87 -2.03 -1.55
C PHE A 74 5.36 -2.16 -1.54
N VAL A 75 4.68 -1.68 -2.58
CA VAL A 75 3.22 -1.77 -2.67
C VAL A 75 2.83 -3.19 -3.09
N VAL A 76 2.13 -3.88 -2.21
CA VAL A 76 1.81 -5.30 -2.37
C VAL A 76 0.45 -5.50 -3.04
N ALA A 77 -0.55 -4.71 -2.66
CA ALA A 77 -1.91 -4.89 -3.16
C ALA A 77 -2.71 -3.60 -3.08
N ILE A 78 -3.60 -3.42 -4.05
CA ILE A 78 -4.55 -2.31 -4.07
C ILE A 78 -5.90 -2.87 -4.49
N ASP A 79 -6.95 -2.60 -3.70
CA ASP A 79 -8.29 -3.04 -4.06
C ASP A 79 -9.32 -2.22 -3.29
N LYS A 80 -10.58 -2.48 -3.59
CA LYS A 80 -11.68 -1.91 -2.83
C LYS A 80 -11.63 -2.48 -1.42
N ARG A 81 -12.16 -1.71 -0.48
CA ARG A 81 -12.09 -2.12 0.92
C ARG A 81 -13.11 -3.21 1.28
N GLU A 82 -14.03 -3.55 0.38
CA GLU A 82 -15.04 -4.59 0.61
C GLU A 82 -14.40 -5.95 0.81
N ASN A 83 -14.91 -6.70 1.79
CA ASN A 83 -14.49 -8.09 2.05
C ASN A 83 -12.98 -8.26 2.27
N ASP A 84 -12.30 -7.20 2.71
CA ASP A 84 -10.85 -7.23 2.94
C ASP A 84 -10.06 -7.72 1.72
N ALA A 85 -10.51 -7.38 0.52
CA ALA A 85 -9.92 -7.86 -0.72
C ALA A 85 -8.43 -7.54 -0.82
N ALA A 86 -8.04 -6.30 -0.49
CA ALA A 86 -6.62 -5.90 -0.54
C ALA A 86 -5.77 -6.71 0.44
N TYR A 87 -6.31 -6.94 1.64
CA TYR A 87 -5.62 -7.72 2.67
C TYR A 87 -5.41 -9.17 2.22
N ARG A 88 -6.45 -9.80 1.65
CA ARG A 88 -6.33 -11.17 1.17
C ARG A 88 -5.31 -11.31 0.04
N LYS A 89 -5.30 -10.35 -0.89
CA LYS A 89 -4.31 -10.32 -1.96
C LYS A 89 -2.89 -10.19 -1.40
N ALA A 90 -2.70 -9.29 -0.44
CA ALA A 90 -1.39 -9.10 0.17
C ALA A 90 -0.92 -10.37 0.86
N THR A 91 -1.80 -11.04 1.59
CA THR A 91 -1.47 -12.29 2.27
C THR A 91 -0.99 -13.35 1.27
N GLU A 92 -1.68 -13.49 0.15
CA GLU A 92 -1.30 -14.45 -0.89
C GLU A 92 0.03 -14.08 -1.54
N ARG A 93 0.23 -12.79 -1.83
CA ARG A 93 1.41 -12.33 -2.56
C ARG A 93 2.69 -12.39 -1.74
N LEU A 94 2.57 -12.33 -0.42
CA LEU A 94 3.73 -12.36 0.49
C LEU A 94 4.08 -13.75 1.00
N LYS A 95 3.34 -14.77 0.61
CA LYS A 95 3.68 -16.14 0.98
C LYS A 95 4.94 -16.65 0.29
#